data_812f68b9b66328b645f22a184bd81f44
#
_entry.id   812f68b9b66328b645f22a184bd81f44
#
_cell.length_a   1.000
_cell.length_b   1.000
_cell.length_c   1.000
_cell.angle_alpha   90.00
_cell.angle_beta   90.00
_cell.angle_gamma   90.00
#
_symmetry.space_group_name_H-M   'P 1'
#
loop_
_entity.id
_entity.type
_entity.pdbx_description
1 polymer ?
#
loop_
_entity_poly.entity_id
_entity_poly.type
_entity_poly.pdbx_seq_one_letter_code
_entity_poly.pdbx_strand_id
1 'polypeptide(L)'
;MDSRCLVVVAGALCLSSCVIQVNTGPTRHEVREFDRQGVERLRVELRMGAGELKVRGGAEKLARADFTYNVDAWKPEVRYHGATGSGDLTIEQPGKNHSSIGDTTYRWDLQLANDVPVDLIANFGAGESQMDLGSLDLRRVEVQMGVGELRMDLRGRPKHDYDVRIRGGVGEATVHLPRDVGVYASGRGGIGEIHTEGLRRQGDHWVNDAYDDAKVRIHVDVEGGIGEIRLISD
;
A
#
# COMPACT_ATOMS: atom_id res chain seq x y z
N MET A 1 -2.64 -31.73 -68.81
CA MET A 1 -2.75 -32.29 -67.43
C MET A 1 -1.87 -31.39 -66.56
N ASP A 2 -2.49 -30.39 -65.99
CA ASP A 2 -1.79 -29.31 -65.26
C ASP A 2 -1.67 -29.66 -63.78
N SER A 3 -0.41 -29.83 -63.28
CA SER A 3 -0.10 -29.99 -61.87
C SER A 3 0.18 -28.60 -61.28
N ARG A 4 -0.78 -28.05 -60.54
CA ARG A 4 -0.65 -26.83 -59.77
C ARG A 4 0.07 -27.16 -58.47
N CYS A 5 1.34 -26.72 -58.33
CA CYS A 5 2.06 -26.69 -57.05
C CYS A 5 1.49 -25.58 -56.18
N LEU A 6 0.90 -25.96 -55.03
CA LEU A 6 0.47 -25.05 -53.99
C LEU A 6 1.67 -24.79 -53.06
N VAL A 7 2.24 -23.58 -53.14
CA VAL A 7 3.28 -23.13 -52.20
C VAL A 7 2.61 -22.55 -50.99
N VAL A 8 2.66 -23.29 -49.85
CA VAL A 8 2.26 -22.78 -48.54
C VAL A 8 3.46 -22.01 -47.93
N VAL A 9 3.33 -20.70 -47.91
CA VAL A 9 4.29 -19.83 -47.19
C VAL A 9 3.87 -19.81 -45.73
N ALA A 10 4.56 -20.57 -44.91
CA ALA A 10 4.43 -20.48 -43.45
C ALA A 10 5.18 -19.21 -42.95
N GLY A 11 4.41 -18.17 -42.69
CA GLY A 11 4.92 -16.93 -42.06
C GLY A 11 5.22 -17.18 -40.59
N ALA A 12 6.48 -17.33 -40.21
CA ALA A 12 6.92 -17.33 -38.83
C ALA A 12 6.83 -15.90 -38.26
N LEU A 13 5.81 -15.60 -37.46
CA LEU A 13 5.78 -14.39 -36.64
C LEU A 13 6.85 -14.54 -35.51
N CYS A 14 7.99 -13.90 -35.73
CA CYS A 14 8.97 -13.68 -34.66
C CYS A 14 8.40 -12.62 -33.70
N LEU A 15 7.81 -13.03 -32.60
CA LEU A 15 7.54 -12.17 -31.46
C LEU A 15 8.88 -11.86 -30.80
N SER A 16 9.49 -10.75 -31.20
CA SER A 16 10.64 -10.18 -30.50
C SER A 16 10.15 -9.61 -29.17
N SER A 17 10.16 -10.43 -28.13
CA SER A 17 10.00 -9.93 -26.76
C SER A 17 11.27 -9.12 -26.41
N CYS A 18 11.15 -7.80 -26.37
CA CYS A 18 12.18 -6.95 -25.77
C CYS A 18 12.24 -7.27 -24.27
N VAL A 19 13.15 -8.15 -23.88
CA VAL A 19 13.50 -8.37 -22.48
C VAL A 19 14.32 -7.16 -22.04
N ILE A 20 13.72 -6.29 -21.23
CA ILE A 20 14.43 -5.18 -20.59
C ILE A 20 15.24 -5.78 -19.46
N GLN A 21 16.53 -5.95 -19.66
CA GLN A 21 17.45 -6.37 -18.62
C GLN A 21 17.71 -5.20 -17.66
N VAL A 22 17.29 -5.32 -16.41
CA VAL A 22 17.63 -4.37 -15.35
C VAL A 22 19.01 -4.75 -14.81
N ASN A 23 19.98 -3.82 -14.89
CA ASN A 23 21.29 -4.02 -14.28
C ASN A 23 21.18 -3.96 -12.76
N THR A 24 21.34 -5.09 -12.09
CA THR A 24 21.45 -5.15 -10.63
C THR A 24 22.89 -4.91 -10.21
N GLY A 25 23.08 -4.09 -9.19
CA GLY A 25 24.37 -3.80 -8.54
C GLY A 25 24.42 -4.39 -7.12
N PRO A 26 25.42 -3.98 -6.33
CA PRO A 26 25.46 -4.33 -4.91
C PRO A 26 24.28 -3.72 -4.17
N THR A 27 23.77 -4.44 -3.17
CA THR A 27 22.69 -3.93 -2.31
C THR A 27 23.15 -2.68 -1.55
N ARG A 28 22.36 -1.64 -1.63
CA ARG A 28 22.54 -0.36 -0.94
C ARG A 28 21.54 -0.21 0.18
N HIS A 29 21.97 0.44 1.25
CA HIS A 29 21.14 0.81 2.39
C HIS A 29 21.24 2.32 2.59
N GLU A 30 20.11 3.01 2.67
CA GLU A 30 20.04 4.44 2.91
C GLU A 30 18.98 4.72 3.98
N VAL A 31 19.36 5.49 5.02
CA VAL A 31 18.45 5.91 6.08
C VAL A 31 18.26 7.41 6.01
N ARG A 32 17.01 7.86 6.12
CA ARG A 32 16.66 9.28 6.23
C ARG A 32 15.78 9.50 7.43
N GLU A 33 16.09 10.54 8.19
CA GLU A 33 15.31 10.98 9.33
C GLU A 33 14.79 12.40 9.10
N PHE A 34 13.58 12.65 9.57
CA PHE A 34 12.90 13.93 9.40
C PHE A 34 12.55 14.50 10.76
N ASP A 35 13.02 15.71 11.02
CA ASP A 35 12.75 16.41 12.27
C ASP A 35 11.38 17.07 12.24
N ARG A 36 10.74 17.20 13.40
CA ARG A 36 9.37 17.70 13.54
C ARG A 36 9.20 19.17 13.11
N GLN A 37 10.18 20.05 13.38
CA GLN A 37 10.22 21.46 12.96
C GLN A 37 8.91 22.24 13.17
N GLY A 38 8.14 21.95 14.24
CA GLY A 38 6.85 22.59 14.49
C GLY A 38 5.68 22.04 13.68
N VAL A 39 5.85 20.88 13.05
CA VAL A 39 4.77 20.17 12.35
C VAL A 39 3.75 19.62 13.35
N GLU A 40 2.48 19.98 13.17
CA GLU A 40 1.35 19.54 13.97
C GLU A 40 0.46 18.52 13.22
N ARG A 41 0.60 18.43 11.89
CA ARG A 41 -0.05 17.46 11.02
C ARG A 41 0.93 17.04 9.93
N LEU A 42 0.99 15.75 9.63
CA LEU A 42 1.85 15.19 8.60
C LEU A 42 1.01 14.54 7.49
N ARG A 43 1.25 14.96 6.24
CA ARG A 43 0.80 14.25 5.06
C ARG A 43 1.96 13.40 4.53
N VAL A 44 1.72 12.12 4.35
CA VAL A 44 2.69 11.17 3.81
C VAL A 44 2.16 10.62 2.50
N GLU A 45 2.92 10.76 1.43
CA GLU A 45 2.60 10.21 0.12
C GLU A 45 3.72 9.28 -0.34
N LEU A 46 3.37 8.00 -0.53
CA LEU A 46 4.28 6.94 -0.97
C LEU A 46 3.87 6.50 -2.37
N ARG A 47 4.82 6.49 -3.29
CA ARG A 47 4.64 6.05 -4.68
C ARG A 47 5.70 5.03 -5.02
N MET A 48 5.34 3.73 -4.94
CA MET A 48 6.21 2.62 -5.25
C MET A 48 5.67 1.86 -6.46
N GLY A 49 6.48 1.64 -7.47
CA GLY A 49 6.11 0.86 -8.64
C GLY A 49 6.09 -0.64 -8.35
N ALA A 50 7.17 -1.16 -7.75
CA ALA A 50 7.25 -2.58 -7.35
C ALA A 50 8.25 -2.78 -6.21
N GLY A 51 7.96 -3.71 -5.29
CA GLY A 51 8.85 -4.04 -4.18
C GLY A 51 8.11 -4.43 -2.90
N GLU A 52 8.76 -4.23 -1.76
CA GLU A 52 8.20 -4.46 -0.43
C GLU A 52 8.09 -3.12 0.30
N LEU A 53 6.91 -2.83 0.82
CA LEU A 53 6.63 -1.62 1.59
C LEU A 53 6.23 -2.00 3.02
N LYS A 54 6.92 -1.42 4.01
CA LYS A 54 6.53 -1.48 5.42
C LYS A 54 6.28 -0.08 5.95
N VAL A 55 5.13 0.09 6.62
CA VAL A 55 4.79 1.36 7.29
C VAL A 55 4.35 1.03 8.72
N ARG A 56 4.94 1.72 9.70
CA ARG A 56 4.62 1.50 11.11
C ARG A 56 4.81 2.77 11.95
N GLY A 57 4.29 2.75 13.14
CA GLY A 57 4.54 3.80 14.13
C GLY A 57 5.89 3.64 14.84
N GLY A 58 6.18 4.55 15.77
CA GLY A 58 7.30 4.47 16.70
C GLY A 58 8.57 5.20 16.27
N ALA A 59 8.49 6.15 15.33
CA ALA A 59 9.61 7.02 15.06
C ALA A 59 9.92 7.94 16.26
N GLU A 60 11.19 8.07 16.62
CA GLU A 60 11.65 9.03 17.65
C GLU A 60 11.53 10.48 17.18
N LYS A 61 11.76 10.71 15.88
CA LYS A 61 11.55 11.99 15.19
C LYS A 61 10.18 11.98 14.50
N LEU A 62 9.91 12.96 13.65
CA LEU A 62 8.68 13.01 12.86
C LEU A 62 8.49 11.77 11.98
N ALA A 63 9.55 11.37 11.28
CA ALA A 63 9.58 10.15 10.49
C ALA A 63 11.01 9.64 10.31
N ARG A 64 11.15 8.34 10.05
CA ARG A 64 12.37 7.65 9.65
C ARG A 64 12.07 6.73 8.47
N ALA A 65 12.81 6.85 7.40
CA ALA A 65 12.70 6.00 6.22
C ALA A 65 14.00 5.23 5.99
N ASP A 66 13.89 3.91 5.86
CA ASP A 66 15.00 2.99 5.62
C ASP A 66 14.78 2.33 4.25
N PHE A 67 15.74 2.49 3.36
CA PHE A 67 15.66 2.03 1.99
C PHE A 67 16.72 0.97 1.72
N THR A 68 16.30 -0.16 1.14
CA THR A 68 17.19 -1.22 0.66
C THR A 68 16.92 -1.47 -0.81
N TYR A 69 17.93 -1.29 -1.67
CA TYR A 69 17.79 -1.47 -3.11
C TYR A 69 19.10 -1.90 -3.76
N ASN A 70 19.03 -2.60 -4.91
CA ASN A 70 20.19 -3.03 -5.70
C ASN A 70 20.15 -2.58 -7.17
N VAL A 71 19.23 -1.68 -7.50
CA VAL A 71 19.14 -1.03 -8.81
C VAL A 71 19.33 0.47 -8.61
N ASP A 72 20.45 1.02 -9.07
CA ASP A 72 20.81 2.42 -8.85
C ASP A 72 19.77 3.41 -9.43
N ALA A 73 19.16 3.05 -10.57
CA ALA A 73 18.11 3.85 -11.19
C ALA A 73 16.81 3.92 -10.37
N TRP A 74 16.64 3.07 -9.36
CA TRP A 74 15.49 3.04 -8.47
C TRP A 74 15.75 3.69 -7.11
N LYS A 75 16.89 4.37 -6.97
CA LYS A 75 17.17 5.13 -5.75
C LYS A 75 15.97 6.00 -5.39
N PRO A 76 15.35 5.85 -4.18
CA PRO A 76 14.15 6.60 -3.82
C PRO A 76 14.36 8.11 -3.86
N GLU A 77 13.43 8.81 -4.50
CA GLU A 77 13.35 10.26 -4.43
C GLU A 77 12.52 10.68 -3.23
N VAL A 78 13.11 11.46 -2.34
CA VAL A 78 12.48 11.88 -1.10
C VAL A 78 12.40 13.40 -1.06
N ARG A 79 11.19 13.92 -0.91
CA ARG A 79 10.90 15.35 -0.73
C ARG A 79 10.19 15.54 0.61
N TYR A 80 10.74 16.39 1.43
CA TYR A 80 10.15 16.80 2.71
C TYR A 80 10.05 18.31 2.78
N HIS A 81 8.85 18.79 3.06
CA HIS A 81 8.55 20.19 3.31
C HIS A 81 7.86 20.29 4.67
N GLY A 82 8.62 20.72 5.68
CA GLY A 82 8.10 21.01 7.02
C GLY A 82 7.92 22.50 7.21
N ALA A 83 6.75 22.92 7.68
CA ALA A 83 6.47 24.26 8.11
C ALA A 83 5.71 24.22 9.45
N THR A 84 5.63 25.36 10.15
CA THR A 84 4.81 25.43 11.37
C THR A 84 3.37 25.07 11.06
N GLY A 85 2.86 24.04 11.73
CA GLY A 85 1.50 23.52 11.58
C GLY A 85 1.38 22.34 10.61
N SER A 86 2.13 22.27 9.50
CA SER A 86 1.99 21.19 8.52
C SER A 86 3.32 20.68 7.95
N GLY A 87 3.39 19.39 7.65
CA GLY A 87 4.49 18.76 6.94
C GLY A 87 3.99 17.87 5.82
N ASP A 88 4.70 17.87 4.70
CA ASP A 88 4.47 17.02 3.55
C ASP A 88 5.72 16.18 3.29
N LEU A 89 5.59 14.86 3.40
CA LEU A 89 6.63 13.89 3.08
C LEU A 89 6.20 13.08 1.86
N THR A 90 6.91 13.21 0.77
CA THR A 90 6.71 12.41 -0.45
C THR A 90 7.91 11.52 -0.68
N ILE A 91 7.69 10.21 -0.85
CA ILE A 91 8.69 9.22 -1.22
C ILE A 91 8.24 8.56 -2.51
N GLU A 92 9.08 8.61 -3.54
CA GLU A 92 8.73 8.14 -4.88
C GLU A 92 9.83 7.25 -5.46
N GLN A 93 9.45 6.12 -6.04
CA GLN A 93 10.33 5.32 -6.87
C GLN A 93 10.47 5.97 -8.24
N PRO A 94 11.67 6.40 -8.64
CA PRO A 94 11.87 7.04 -9.94
C PRO A 94 11.74 6.04 -11.09
N GLY A 95 11.43 6.57 -12.27
CA GLY A 95 11.36 5.78 -13.52
C GLY A 95 9.95 5.30 -13.86
N LYS A 96 9.77 4.91 -15.13
CA LYS A 96 8.46 4.46 -15.66
C LYS A 96 8.38 2.93 -15.82
N ASN A 97 9.52 2.24 -15.83
CA ASN A 97 9.59 0.80 -16.03
C ASN A 97 10.14 0.11 -14.79
N HIS A 98 9.24 -0.48 -14.02
CA HIS A 98 9.58 -1.21 -12.80
C HIS A 98 9.54 -2.75 -13.00
N SER A 99 9.56 -3.20 -14.26
CA SER A 99 9.62 -4.63 -14.57
C SER A 99 11.03 -5.13 -14.29
N SER A 100 11.17 -6.03 -13.34
CA SER A 100 12.43 -6.67 -13.01
C SER A 100 12.45 -8.11 -13.49
N ILE A 101 13.54 -8.48 -14.19
CA ILE A 101 13.90 -9.88 -14.43
C ILE A 101 15.25 -10.09 -13.73
N GLY A 102 15.27 -10.94 -12.69
CA GLY A 102 16.46 -11.23 -11.90
C GLY A 102 16.26 -10.97 -10.40
N ASP A 103 17.33 -11.15 -9.63
CA ASP A 103 17.33 -10.95 -8.18
C ASP A 103 17.33 -9.47 -7.80
N THR A 104 16.19 -8.81 -7.97
CA THR A 104 16.04 -7.40 -7.57
C THR A 104 15.59 -7.30 -6.13
N THR A 105 16.25 -6.43 -5.37
CA THR A 105 15.85 -6.07 -4.01
C THR A 105 15.41 -4.63 -4.02
N TYR A 106 14.15 -4.40 -3.59
CA TYR A 106 13.61 -3.06 -3.42
C TYR A 106 12.63 -3.03 -2.25
N ARG A 107 13.07 -2.43 -1.14
CA ARG A 107 12.32 -2.44 0.12
C ARG A 107 12.38 -1.08 0.79
N TRP A 108 11.22 -0.61 1.28
CA TRP A 108 11.08 0.57 2.12
C TRP A 108 10.51 0.18 3.47
N ASP A 109 11.12 0.64 4.54
CA ASP A 109 10.59 0.59 5.92
C ASP A 109 10.44 2.03 6.42
N LEU A 110 9.19 2.48 6.57
CA LEU A 110 8.84 3.82 7.03
C LEU A 110 8.27 3.75 8.44
N GLN A 111 8.89 4.49 9.34
CA GLN A 111 8.41 4.72 10.69
C GLN A 111 7.89 6.15 10.81
N LEU A 112 6.75 6.34 11.48
CA LEU A 112 6.12 7.63 11.71
C LEU A 112 5.96 7.88 13.21
N ALA A 113 5.96 9.15 13.61
CA ALA A 113 5.69 9.54 15.00
C ALA A 113 4.23 9.21 15.37
N ASN A 114 4.02 8.69 16.58
CA ASN A 114 2.70 8.28 17.06
C ASN A 114 1.82 9.45 17.53
N ASP A 115 2.41 10.59 17.77
CA ASP A 115 1.78 11.75 18.40
C ASP A 115 1.48 12.92 17.44
N VAL A 116 1.60 12.67 16.15
CA VAL A 116 1.30 13.63 15.08
C VAL A 116 0.16 13.07 14.23
N PRO A 117 -0.93 13.82 14.01
CA PRO A 117 -1.99 13.44 13.10
C PRO A 117 -1.47 13.19 11.69
N VAL A 118 -1.80 12.01 11.12
CA VAL A 118 -1.26 11.55 9.83
C VAL A 118 -2.37 11.37 8.81
N ASP A 119 -2.17 11.97 7.62
CA ASP A 119 -2.85 11.59 6.38
C ASP A 119 -1.89 10.72 5.55
N LEU A 120 -2.16 9.42 5.40
CA LEU A 120 -1.32 8.47 4.67
C LEU A 120 -1.93 8.13 3.32
N ILE A 121 -1.17 8.33 2.25
CA ILE A 121 -1.54 7.96 0.88
C ILE A 121 -0.44 7.05 0.33
N ALA A 122 -0.78 5.81 -0.02
CA ALA A 122 0.15 4.85 -0.58
C ALA A 122 -0.34 4.35 -1.95
N ASN A 123 0.43 4.64 -2.98
CA ASN A 123 0.23 4.15 -4.34
C ASN A 123 1.29 3.09 -4.62
N PHE A 124 0.84 1.87 -4.81
CA PHE A 124 1.69 0.70 -4.89
C PHE A 124 1.36 -0.13 -6.12
N GLY A 125 2.31 -0.32 -7.02
CA GLY A 125 2.07 -1.00 -8.29
C GLY A 125 2.01 -2.51 -8.13
N ALA A 126 3.10 -3.14 -7.66
CA ALA A 126 3.18 -4.60 -7.50
C ALA A 126 4.06 -5.02 -6.33
N GLY A 127 3.68 -6.09 -5.61
CA GLY A 127 4.47 -6.72 -4.54
C GLY A 127 3.74 -6.84 -3.21
N GLU A 128 4.44 -6.67 -2.09
CA GLU A 128 3.91 -6.88 -0.75
C GLU A 128 3.92 -5.57 0.06
N SER A 129 2.82 -5.29 0.75
CA SER A 129 2.70 -4.15 1.64
C SER A 129 2.23 -4.57 3.02
N GLN A 130 3.01 -4.23 4.04
CA GLN A 130 2.68 -4.44 5.45
C GLN A 130 2.56 -3.09 6.16
N MET A 131 1.38 -2.79 6.69
CA MET A 131 1.08 -1.53 7.34
C MET A 131 0.59 -1.77 8.77
N ASP A 132 1.44 -1.50 9.77
CA ASP A 132 1.11 -1.55 11.19
C ASP A 132 0.83 -0.13 11.69
N LEU A 133 -0.44 0.26 11.61
CA LEU A 133 -0.87 1.64 11.79
C LEU A 133 -1.62 1.88 13.12
N GLY A 134 -1.89 0.84 13.91
CA GLY A 134 -2.71 0.93 15.11
C GLY A 134 -2.21 1.87 16.20
N SER A 135 -0.90 2.17 16.22
CA SER A 135 -0.29 3.11 17.16
C SER A 135 -0.30 4.58 16.70
N LEU A 136 -0.63 4.84 15.44
CA LEU A 136 -0.60 6.17 14.83
C LEU A 136 -1.87 6.98 15.13
N ASP A 137 -1.74 8.29 15.15
CA ASP A 137 -2.87 9.23 15.16
C ASP A 137 -3.36 9.46 13.70
N LEU A 138 -4.18 8.52 13.20
CA LEU A 138 -4.63 8.53 11.82
C LEU A 138 -5.80 9.48 11.61
N ARG A 139 -5.78 10.24 10.52
CA ARG A 139 -6.88 11.07 10.02
C ARG A 139 -7.50 10.48 8.75
N ARG A 140 -6.64 9.96 7.89
CA ARG A 140 -7.03 9.33 6.63
C ARG A 140 -5.97 8.32 6.22
N VAL A 141 -6.41 7.21 5.68
CA VAL A 141 -5.55 6.23 5.01
C VAL A 141 -6.13 5.93 3.63
N GLU A 142 -5.36 6.15 2.60
CA GLU A 142 -5.72 5.79 1.22
C GLU A 142 -4.64 4.87 0.65
N VAL A 143 -5.02 3.67 0.23
CA VAL A 143 -4.12 2.70 -0.40
C VAL A 143 -4.66 2.33 -1.77
N GLN A 144 -3.83 2.48 -2.78
CA GLN A 144 -4.08 1.99 -4.13
C GLN A 144 -3.02 0.96 -4.47
N MET A 145 -3.44 -0.28 -4.75
CA MET A 145 -2.55 -1.39 -5.09
C MET A 145 -2.94 -1.97 -6.46
N GLY A 146 -1.94 -2.17 -7.31
CA GLY A 146 -2.16 -2.82 -8.62
C GLY A 146 -2.28 -4.33 -8.47
N VAL A 147 -1.19 -5.00 -8.11
CA VAL A 147 -1.12 -6.47 -7.97
C VAL A 147 -0.28 -6.84 -6.74
N GLY A 148 -0.78 -7.76 -5.92
CA GLY A 148 0.03 -8.28 -4.81
C GLY A 148 -0.75 -8.50 -3.52
N GLU A 149 -0.07 -8.30 -2.39
CA GLU A 149 -0.63 -8.56 -1.06
C GLU A 149 -0.55 -7.30 -0.18
N LEU A 150 -1.66 -6.98 0.47
CA LEU A 150 -1.76 -5.96 1.51
C LEU A 150 -2.12 -6.60 2.84
N ARG A 151 -1.28 -6.41 3.85
CA ARG A 151 -1.60 -6.68 5.25
C ARG A 151 -1.63 -5.36 6.00
N MET A 152 -2.80 -5.00 6.55
CA MET A 152 -2.99 -3.76 7.29
C MET A 152 -3.50 -4.07 8.69
N ASP A 153 -2.84 -3.52 9.70
CA ASP A 153 -3.26 -3.59 11.10
C ASP A 153 -3.66 -2.20 11.60
N LEU A 154 -4.94 -2.05 11.92
CA LEU A 154 -5.54 -0.83 12.46
C LEU A 154 -5.92 -0.99 13.94
N ARG A 155 -5.55 -2.11 14.57
CA ARG A 155 -5.85 -2.38 15.99
C ARG A 155 -5.13 -1.39 16.88
N GLY A 156 -5.89 -0.53 17.50
CA GLY A 156 -5.38 0.54 18.34
C GLY A 156 -6.52 1.27 19.04
N ARG A 157 -6.20 2.40 19.65
CA ARG A 157 -7.17 3.25 20.34
C ARG A 157 -7.15 4.66 19.74
N PRO A 158 -7.82 4.85 18.59
CA PRO A 158 -7.89 6.15 17.96
C PRO A 158 -8.62 7.15 18.85
N LYS A 159 -8.23 8.42 18.76
CA LYS A 159 -8.81 9.51 19.55
C LYS A 159 -10.00 10.18 18.88
N HIS A 160 -10.19 9.95 17.61
CA HIS A 160 -11.21 10.55 16.73
C HIS A 160 -11.52 9.61 15.57
N ASP A 161 -12.62 9.88 14.91
CA ASP A 161 -13.02 9.16 13.71
C ASP A 161 -12.02 9.34 12.58
N TYR A 162 -11.84 8.31 11.76
CA TYR A 162 -11.04 8.41 10.55
C TYR A 162 -11.52 7.45 9.46
N ASP A 163 -11.13 7.76 8.22
CA ASP A 163 -11.49 7.01 7.03
C ASP A 163 -10.31 6.21 6.48
N VAL A 164 -10.59 4.98 6.07
CA VAL A 164 -9.65 4.09 5.38
C VAL A 164 -10.25 3.69 4.03
N ARG A 165 -9.54 3.96 2.95
CA ARG A 165 -9.93 3.54 1.60
C ARG A 165 -8.85 2.68 0.99
N ILE A 166 -9.23 1.47 0.58
CA ILE A 166 -8.34 0.51 -0.06
C ILE A 166 -8.89 0.18 -1.44
N ARG A 167 -8.10 0.38 -2.47
CA ARG A 167 -8.42 -0.03 -3.84
C ARG A 167 -7.35 -0.98 -4.34
N GLY A 168 -7.76 -2.24 -4.59
CA GLY A 168 -6.91 -3.28 -5.11
C GLY A 168 -7.29 -3.67 -6.55
N GLY A 169 -6.29 -3.98 -7.38
CA GLY A 169 -6.51 -4.56 -8.71
C GLY A 169 -6.64 -6.07 -8.65
N VAL A 170 -5.54 -6.76 -8.37
CA VAL A 170 -5.47 -8.23 -8.29
C VAL A 170 -4.64 -8.64 -7.09
N GLY A 171 -5.17 -9.53 -6.25
CA GLY A 171 -4.43 -10.07 -5.10
C GLY A 171 -5.24 -10.21 -3.83
N GLU A 172 -4.55 -10.13 -2.70
CA GLU A 172 -5.15 -10.31 -1.38
C GLU A 172 -5.01 -9.06 -0.52
N ALA A 173 -6.07 -8.73 0.22
CA ALA A 173 -6.04 -7.67 1.22
C ALA A 173 -6.58 -8.20 2.55
N THR A 174 -5.74 -8.23 3.58
CA THR A 174 -6.13 -8.57 4.95
C THR A 174 -6.05 -7.31 5.81
N VAL A 175 -7.17 -6.96 6.44
CA VAL A 175 -7.28 -5.79 7.32
C VAL A 175 -7.73 -6.23 8.70
N HIS A 176 -6.86 -6.06 9.69
CA HIS A 176 -7.17 -6.25 11.10
C HIS A 176 -7.74 -4.97 11.70
N LEU A 177 -8.88 -5.07 12.33
CA LEU A 177 -9.69 -3.98 12.86
C LEU A 177 -9.84 -4.11 14.37
N PRO A 178 -9.89 -3.02 15.13
CA PRO A 178 -10.04 -3.10 16.58
C PRO A 178 -11.43 -3.60 16.96
N ARG A 179 -11.49 -4.41 18.00
CA ARG A 179 -12.74 -4.94 18.55
C ARG A 179 -13.50 -3.92 19.42
N ASP A 180 -12.75 -3.07 20.13
CA ASP A 180 -13.28 -2.15 21.14
C ASP A 180 -13.59 -0.73 20.60
N VAL A 181 -13.43 -0.50 19.31
CA VAL A 181 -13.72 0.75 18.61
C VAL A 181 -14.80 0.48 17.58
N GLY A 182 -15.70 1.42 17.35
CA GLY A 182 -16.75 1.25 16.35
C GLY A 182 -16.15 1.08 14.95
N VAL A 183 -16.53 0.03 14.25
CA VAL A 183 -16.10 -0.23 12.87
C VAL A 183 -17.32 -0.29 11.97
N TYR A 184 -17.27 0.52 10.91
CA TYR A 184 -18.15 0.43 9.76
C TYR A 184 -17.30 0.03 8.56
N ALA A 185 -17.59 -1.10 7.95
CA ALA A 185 -16.86 -1.61 6.81
C ALA A 185 -17.78 -1.82 5.62
N SER A 186 -17.42 -1.28 4.46
CA SER A 186 -18.03 -1.57 3.17
C SER A 186 -17.02 -2.26 2.27
N GLY A 187 -17.49 -3.19 1.44
CA GLY A 187 -16.61 -3.93 0.54
C GLY A 187 -17.29 -4.23 -0.80
N ARG A 188 -16.57 -3.98 -1.89
CA ARG A 188 -16.98 -4.33 -3.24
C ARG A 188 -15.88 -5.13 -3.92
N GLY A 189 -16.18 -6.35 -4.31
CA GLY A 189 -15.30 -7.22 -5.07
C GLY A 189 -15.80 -7.41 -6.51
N GLY A 190 -14.89 -7.54 -7.46
CA GLY A 190 -15.22 -7.93 -8.84
C GLY A 190 -15.37 -9.46 -8.94
N ILE A 191 -14.23 -10.17 -8.96
CA ILE A 191 -14.17 -11.64 -8.98
C ILE A 191 -13.37 -12.09 -7.77
N GLY A 192 -14.03 -12.80 -6.83
CA GLY A 192 -13.41 -13.27 -5.60
C GLY A 192 -14.37 -13.23 -4.43
N GLU A 193 -13.83 -13.32 -3.23
CA GLU A 193 -14.59 -13.42 -2.00
C GLU A 193 -14.23 -12.32 -1.01
N ILE A 194 -15.23 -11.89 -0.21
CA ILE A 194 -15.03 -11.01 0.93
C ILE A 194 -15.35 -11.83 2.18
N HIS A 195 -14.32 -12.15 2.94
CA HIS A 195 -14.42 -12.84 4.23
C HIS A 195 -14.45 -11.83 5.36
N THR A 196 -15.34 -12.02 6.31
CA THR A 196 -15.44 -11.18 7.49
C THR A 196 -15.46 -12.01 8.76
N GLU A 197 -14.64 -11.61 9.76
CA GLU A 197 -14.61 -12.21 11.08
C GLU A 197 -14.83 -11.13 12.15
N GLY A 198 -15.64 -11.42 13.18
CA GLY A 198 -15.98 -10.45 14.22
C GLY A 198 -16.81 -9.26 13.75
N LEU A 199 -17.40 -9.35 12.55
CA LEU A 199 -18.24 -8.34 11.95
C LEU A 199 -19.62 -8.90 11.61
N ARG A 200 -20.66 -8.17 11.93
CA ARG A 200 -22.06 -8.47 11.66
C ARG A 200 -22.53 -7.71 10.41
N ARG A 201 -23.15 -8.40 9.47
CA ARG A 201 -23.70 -7.76 8.27
C ARG A 201 -24.96 -6.96 8.59
N GLN A 202 -25.00 -5.73 8.08
CA GLN A 202 -26.12 -4.80 8.22
C GLN A 202 -26.41 -4.13 6.87
N GLY A 203 -27.33 -4.73 6.11
CA GLY A 203 -27.62 -4.27 4.75
C GLY A 203 -26.46 -4.53 3.77
N ASP A 204 -25.88 -3.48 3.24
CA ASP A 204 -24.78 -3.49 2.27
C ASP A 204 -23.38 -3.32 2.90
N HIS A 205 -23.30 -3.26 4.23
CA HIS A 205 -22.07 -3.06 4.99
C HIS A 205 -21.98 -4.03 6.18
N TRP A 206 -20.86 -3.98 6.88
CA TRP A 206 -20.59 -4.74 8.10
C TRP A 206 -20.21 -3.81 9.24
N VAL A 207 -20.61 -4.16 10.44
CA VAL A 207 -20.26 -3.46 11.67
C VAL A 207 -19.78 -4.44 12.74
N ASN A 208 -18.90 -4.01 13.64
CA ASN A 208 -18.55 -4.80 14.81
C ASN A 208 -19.53 -4.56 15.97
N ASP A 209 -19.39 -5.32 17.06
CA ASP A 209 -20.28 -5.22 18.22
C ASP A 209 -20.18 -3.87 18.93
N ALA A 210 -19.04 -3.20 18.85
CA ALA A 210 -18.84 -1.89 19.49
C ALA A 210 -19.48 -0.73 18.72
N TYR A 211 -19.91 -0.91 17.47
CA TYR A 211 -20.29 0.19 16.56
C TYR A 211 -21.41 1.08 17.09
N ASP A 212 -22.47 0.50 17.66
CA ASP A 212 -23.66 1.23 18.05
C ASP A 212 -23.38 2.20 19.22
N ASP A 213 -22.55 1.76 20.20
CA ASP A 213 -22.22 2.52 21.41
C ASP A 213 -20.89 3.29 21.33
N ALA A 214 -20.16 3.15 20.23
CA ALA A 214 -18.83 3.74 20.08
C ALA A 214 -18.86 5.26 20.00
N LYS A 215 -17.96 5.92 20.74
CA LYS A 215 -17.69 7.35 20.61
C LYS A 215 -16.82 7.70 19.43
N VAL A 216 -15.98 6.74 19.02
CA VAL A 216 -15.04 6.86 17.90
C VAL A 216 -15.31 5.74 16.92
N ARG A 217 -15.30 6.06 15.65
CA ARG A 217 -15.58 5.12 14.56
C ARG A 217 -14.53 5.15 13.48
N ILE A 218 -14.24 3.97 12.96
CA ILE A 218 -13.39 3.77 11.80
C ILE A 218 -14.28 3.39 10.62
N HIS A 219 -14.21 4.16 9.54
CA HIS A 219 -14.91 3.85 8.30
C HIS A 219 -13.93 3.22 7.32
N VAL A 220 -14.17 1.97 6.94
CA VAL A 220 -13.32 1.20 6.03
C VAL A 220 -14.09 0.93 4.75
N ASP A 221 -13.56 1.40 3.63
CA ASP A 221 -14.11 1.14 2.28
C ASP A 221 -13.06 0.39 1.46
N VAL A 222 -13.39 -0.85 1.04
CA VAL A 222 -12.48 -1.71 0.29
C VAL A 222 -13.09 -2.06 -1.06
N GLU A 223 -12.37 -1.73 -2.12
CA GLU A 223 -12.72 -2.07 -3.50
C GLU A 223 -11.64 -3.00 -4.07
N GLY A 224 -11.99 -4.27 -4.38
CA GLY A 224 -11.12 -5.24 -5.02
C GLY A 224 -11.54 -5.54 -6.45
N GLY A 225 -10.57 -5.79 -7.34
CA GLY A 225 -10.84 -6.28 -8.70
C GLY A 225 -10.98 -7.80 -8.73
N ILE A 226 -9.88 -8.52 -8.57
CA ILE A 226 -9.83 -9.99 -8.56
C ILE A 226 -9.00 -10.45 -7.36
N GLY A 227 -9.57 -11.31 -6.51
CA GLY A 227 -8.84 -11.87 -5.37
C GLY A 227 -9.67 -11.95 -4.10
N GLU A 228 -8.99 -11.92 -2.96
CA GLU A 228 -9.62 -12.11 -1.65
C GLU A 228 -9.47 -10.86 -0.78
N ILE A 229 -10.55 -10.49 -0.10
CA ILE A 229 -10.57 -9.44 0.91
C ILE A 229 -10.95 -10.08 2.24
N ARG A 230 -10.10 -9.92 3.26
CA ARG A 230 -10.37 -10.36 4.64
C ARG A 230 -10.46 -9.16 5.57
N LEU A 231 -11.60 -8.99 6.23
CA LEU A 231 -11.83 -7.97 7.24
C LEU A 231 -12.05 -8.65 8.59
N ILE A 232 -11.12 -8.50 9.52
CA ILE A 232 -11.07 -9.23 10.79
C ILE A 232 -11.13 -8.22 11.94
N SER A 233 -12.19 -8.28 12.76
CA SER A 233 -12.31 -7.49 13.99
C SER A 233 -12.01 -8.38 15.18
N ASP A 234 -10.78 -8.28 15.74
CA ASP A 234 -10.23 -9.12 16.79
C ASP A 234 -9.54 -8.32 17.92
#